data_2808a41e9ff628311c2e91a3f8b9eea6
#
_entry.id   2808a41e9ff628311c2e91a3f8b9eea6
#
_cell.length_a   1.000
_cell.length_b   1.000
_cell.length_c   1.000
_cell.angle_alpha   90.00
_cell.angle_beta   90.00
_cell.angle_gamma   90.00
#
_symmetry.space_group_name_H-M   'P 1'
#
loop_
_entity.id
_entity.type
_entity.pdbx_description
1 polymer ?
#
loop_
_entity_poly.entity_id
_entity_poly.type
_entity_poly.pdbx_seq_one_letter_code
_entity_poly.pdbx_strand_id
1 'polypeptide(L)'
;MENKVLEIVNKKSDSVLLLTCEHAGVDVPVEYNNLGLDEKQLDTHIARDKGCKELTKKLAQRLNCCAVLGRYSRLLINLNRRENEEELIVKVSDKVVIKGNENLDKTEIKKRLDKYYFPYYKTVENQLEYIKLLGKKPVVFSIHSYTPQLKGGEYRPWQAGVLFHKPTKLAEFLYDELQKTDKNVGKNVPYDLRKYNTGTAVICGEEKGFDYALIEIRDDEFDNIEQGAEEWAKILGDILNKYLSI
;
A
#
# COMPACT_ATOMS: atom_id res chain seq x y z
N MET A 1 -10.31 9.78 20.70
CA MET A 1 -11.12 9.80 19.47
C MET A 1 -10.47 8.86 18.49
N GLU A 2 -11.19 7.83 18.03
CA GLU A 2 -10.72 6.95 16.95
C GLU A 2 -10.38 7.80 15.72
N ASN A 3 -9.21 7.57 15.14
CA ASN A 3 -8.81 8.28 13.94
C ASN A 3 -9.66 7.75 12.76
N LYS A 4 -10.68 8.53 12.37
CA LYS A 4 -11.64 8.15 11.31
C LYS A 4 -11.01 8.07 9.91
N VAL A 5 -9.75 8.48 9.75
CA VAL A 5 -9.07 8.61 8.45
C VAL A 5 -8.32 7.34 8.04
N LEU A 6 -7.95 6.52 9.02
CA LEU A 6 -7.14 5.32 8.82
C LEU A 6 -7.50 4.25 9.85
N GLU A 7 -7.06 3.03 9.63
CA GLU A 7 -7.14 1.92 10.58
C GLU A 7 -5.73 1.55 11.06
N ILE A 8 -5.58 1.24 12.35
CA ILE A 8 -4.32 0.74 12.93
C ILE A 8 -4.60 -0.60 13.57
N VAL A 9 -3.83 -1.60 13.17
CA VAL A 9 -3.83 -2.94 13.78
C VAL A 9 -2.60 -3.05 14.68
N ASN A 10 -2.72 -3.66 15.85
CA ASN A 10 -1.62 -3.91 16.80
C ASN A 10 -0.75 -2.67 17.11
N LYS A 11 -1.36 -1.52 17.34
CA LYS A 11 -0.70 -0.21 17.54
C LYS A 11 0.46 -0.22 18.55
N LYS A 12 0.42 -1.10 19.55
CA LYS A 12 1.43 -1.20 20.61
C LYS A 12 2.32 -2.44 20.44
N SER A 13 2.41 -2.99 19.23
CA SER A 13 3.30 -4.11 18.94
C SER A 13 4.75 -3.73 19.22
N ASP A 14 5.52 -4.64 19.76
CA ASP A 14 6.97 -4.52 19.98
C ASP A 14 7.80 -5.07 18.79
N SER A 15 7.16 -5.47 17.71
CA SER A 15 7.83 -5.89 16.47
C SER A 15 8.61 -4.74 15.84
N VAL A 16 9.73 -5.04 15.18
CA VAL A 16 10.45 -4.08 14.35
C VAL A 16 9.74 -3.79 13.03
N LEU A 17 8.83 -4.70 12.60
CA LEU A 17 8.13 -4.62 11.33
C LEU A 17 6.91 -3.70 11.44
N LEU A 18 6.84 -2.75 10.53
CA LEU A 18 5.66 -1.92 10.28
C LEU A 18 5.10 -2.24 8.89
N LEU A 19 3.86 -2.72 8.86
CA LEU A 19 3.13 -2.90 7.60
C LEU A 19 2.39 -1.61 7.23
N THR A 20 2.39 -1.28 5.95
CA THR A 20 1.56 -0.20 5.40
C THR A 20 0.70 -0.72 4.25
N CYS A 21 -0.53 -0.21 4.15
CA CYS A 21 -1.42 -0.48 3.03
C CYS A 21 -2.22 0.79 2.72
N GLU A 22 -1.67 1.62 1.85
CA GLU A 22 -2.18 2.95 1.52
C GLU A 22 -3.56 2.88 0.87
N HIS A 23 -3.77 1.88 0.03
CA HIS A 23 -4.96 1.71 -0.79
C HIS A 23 -5.91 0.61 -0.27
N ALA A 24 -5.91 0.39 1.04
CA ALA A 24 -6.74 -0.64 1.68
C ALA A 24 -8.25 -0.33 1.61
N GLY A 25 -8.60 0.95 1.61
CA GLY A 25 -9.99 1.39 1.69
C GLY A 25 -10.54 1.94 0.38
N VAL A 26 -11.87 2.02 0.33
CA VAL A 26 -12.65 2.49 -0.82
C VAL A 26 -13.57 3.67 -0.45
N ASP A 27 -13.61 4.05 0.82
CA ASP A 27 -14.53 5.06 1.29
C ASP A 27 -14.30 6.40 0.56
N VAL A 28 -15.38 7.04 0.16
CA VAL A 28 -15.40 8.43 -0.29
C VAL A 28 -16.39 9.18 0.61
N PRO A 29 -15.96 10.25 1.33
CA PRO A 29 -16.88 10.99 2.17
C PRO A 29 -18.05 11.57 1.37
N VAL A 30 -19.23 11.61 2.00
CA VAL A 30 -20.49 11.99 1.35
C VAL A 30 -20.42 13.36 0.66
N GLU A 31 -19.64 14.30 1.24
CA GLU A 31 -19.44 15.63 0.66
C GLU A 31 -18.77 15.62 -0.73
N TYR A 32 -18.12 14.53 -1.12
CA TYR A 32 -17.48 14.38 -2.44
C TYR A 32 -18.35 13.63 -3.45
N ASN A 33 -19.58 13.25 -3.09
CA ASN A 33 -20.56 12.61 -3.99
C ASN A 33 -19.91 11.51 -4.87
N ASN A 34 -19.24 10.55 -4.21
CA ASN A 34 -18.51 9.45 -4.86
C ASN A 34 -17.53 9.88 -5.97
N LEU A 35 -17.06 11.14 -5.95
CA LEU A 35 -16.23 11.76 -7.01
C LEU A 35 -16.89 11.72 -8.41
N GLY A 36 -18.22 11.60 -8.46
CA GLY A 36 -18.99 11.46 -9.70
C GLY A 36 -18.93 10.07 -10.33
N LEU A 37 -18.50 9.07 -9.57
CA LEU A 37 -18.42 7.66 -9.98
C LEU A 37 -19.62 6.86 -9.44
N ASP A 38 -19.98 5.77 -10.13
CA ASP A 38 -20.92 4.79 -9.62
C ASP A 38 -20.24 3.75 -8.70
N GLU A 39 -21.05 2.94 -8.00
CA GLU A 39 -20.55 1.92 -7.07
C GLU A 39 -19.68 0.86 -7.77
N LYS A 40 -20.02 0.50 -9.03
CA LYS A 40 -19.24 -0.48 -9.79
C LYS A 40 -17.85 0.03 -10.12
N GLN A 41 -17.72 1.31 -10.46
CA GLN A 41 -16.44 1.95 -10.71
C GLN A 41 -15.60 2.05 -9.44
N LEU A 42 -16.23 2.38 -8.30
CA LEU A 42 -15.56 2.42 -6.99
C LEU A 42 -15.14 1.03 -6.49
N ASP A 43 -15.75 -0.04 -6.97
CA ASP A 43 -15.34 -1.42 -6.60
C ASP A 43 -14.28 -2.03 -7.54
N THR A 44 -13.57 -1.20 -8.29
CA THR A 44 -12.49 -1.66 -9.17
C THR A 44 -11.10 -1.24 -8.68
N HIS A 45 -10.06 -1.78 -9.33
CA HIS A 45 -8.63 -1.48 -9.05
C HIS A 45 -8.27 0.01 -9.16
N ILE A 46 -9.08 0.84 -9.82
CA ILE A 46 -8.82 2.28 -9.87
C ILE A 46 -9.03 2.96 -8.51
N ALA A 47 -9.90 2.43 -7.68
CA ALA A 47 -10.31 3.05 -6.42
C ALA A 47 -9.61 2.47 -5.19
N ARG A 48 -9.24 1.18 -5.22
CA ARG A 48 -8.58 0.45 -4.14
C ARG A 48 -7.74 -0.71 -4.65
N ASP A 49 -6.89 -1.25 -3.80
CA ASP A 49 -6.12 -2.47 -4.06
C ASP A 49 -6.89 -3.68 -3.48
N LYS A 50 -7.49 -4.51 -4.36
CA LYS A 50 -8.33 -5.66 -3.99
C LYS A 50 -7.55 -6.65 -3.13
N GLY A 51 -8.15 -7.13 -2.04
CA GLY A 51 -7.59 -8.14 -1.14
C GLY A 51 -6.50 -7.64 -0.18
N CYS A 52 -5.91 -6.46 -0.42
CA CYS A 52 -4.79 -5.98 0.37
C CYS A 52 -5.15 -5.62 1.81
N LYS A 53 -6.37 -5.15 2.06
CA LYS A 53 -6.86 -4.86 3.41
C LYS A 53 -6.89 -6.13 4.26
N GLU A 54 -7.49 -7.18 3.74
CA GLU A 54 -7.65 -8.48 4.39
C GLU A 54 -6.28 -9.14 4.61
N LEU A 55 -5.45 -9.16 3.57
CA LEU A 55 -4.08 -9.66 3.64
C LEU A 55 -3.26 -8.94 4.72
N THR A 56 -3.27 -7.61 4.73
CA THR A 56 -2.50 -6.81 5.69
C THR A 56 -2.93 -7.10 7.12
N LYS A 57 -4.24 -7.25 7.39
CA LYS A 57 -4.75 -7.59 8.71
C LYS A 57 -4.32 -8.98 9.16
N LYS A 58 -4.46 -9.99 8.29
CA LYS A 58 -4.03 -11.36 8.58
C LYS A 58 -2.53 -11.43 8.84
N LEU A 59 -1.74 -10.75 8.01
CA LEU A 59 -0.30 -10.69 8.16
C LEU A 59 0.12 -9.99 9.45
N ALA A 60 -0.52 -8.87 9.80
CA ALA A 60 -0.27 -8.16 11.07
C ALA A 60 -0.58 -9.03 12.28
N GLN A 61 -1.66 -9.82 12.24
CA GLN A 61 -2.00 -10.77 13.30
C GLN A 61 -1.00 -11.92 13.38
N ARG A 62 -0.65 -12.53 12.23
CA ARG A 62 0.30 -13.65 12.14
C ARG A 62 1.69 -13.29 12.66
N LEU A 63 2.16 -12.07 12.35
CA LEU A 63 3.50 -11.58 12.73
C LEU A 63 3.49 -10.77 14.03
N ASN A 64 2.33 -10.61 14.67
CA ASN A 64 2.15 -9.75 15.83
C ASN A 64 2.81 -8.37 15.62
N CYS A 65 2.70 -7.77 14.43
CA CYS A 65 3.30 -6.49 14.09
C CYS A 65 2.25 -5.40 13.88
N CYS A 66 2.67 -4.13 13.95
CA CYS A 66 1.80 -3.01 13.68
C CYS A 66 1.50 -2.90 12.18
N ALA A 67 0.25 -2.55 11.84
CA ALA A 67 -0.13 -2.18 10.48
C ALA A 67 -0.92 -0.87 10.46
N VAL A 68 -0.64 -0.01 9.48
CA VAL A 68 -1.36 1.25 9.20
C VAL A 68 -2.01 1.16 7.82
N LEU A 69 -3.35 1.25 7.80
CA LEU A 69 -4.13 1.08 6.58
C LEU A 69 -4.89 2.37 6.25
N GLY A 70 -4.80 2.83 5.00
CA GLY A 70 -5.61 3.93 4.48
C GLY A 70 -7.08 3.51 4.39
N ARG A 71 -8.00 4.39 4.83
CA ARG A 71 -9.42 4.12 4.81
C ARG A 71 -10.10 4.57 3.53
N TYR A 72 -9.64 5.69 2.98
CA TYR A 72 -10.29 6.33 1.85
C TYR A 72 -9.70 5.87 0.52
N SER A 73 -10.54 5.94 -0.52
CA SER A 73 -10.14 5.63 -1.89
C SER A 73 -8.94 6.45 -2.33
N ARG A 74 -8.00 5.79 -3.03
CA ARG A 74 -6.86 6.47 -3.67
C ARG A 74 -7.27 7.55 -4.68
N LEU A 75 -8.51 7.51 -5.15
CA LEU A 75 -9.05 8.54 -6.05
C LEU A 75 -9.36 9.83 -5.31
N LEU A 76 -9.68 9.79 -4.01
CA LEU A 76 -9.86 11.00 -3.21
C LEU A 76 -8.53 11.73 -3.01
N ILE A 77 -7.51 10.99 -2.60
CA ILE A 77 -6.12 11.42 -2.50
C ILE A 77 -5.23 10.17 -2.42
N ASN A 78 -4.19 10.12 -3.24
CA ASN A 78 -3.31 8.95 -3.32
C ASN A 78 -2.22 9.02 -2.24
N LEU A 79 -2.40 8.25 -1.16
CA LEU A 79 -1.44 8.18 -0.06
C LEU A 79 -0.09 7.58 -0.47
N ASN A 80 0.00 6.94 -1.63
CA ASN A 80 1.24 6.38 -2.16
C ASN A 80 1.92 7.31 -3.19
N ARG A 81 1.68 8.62 -3.08
CA ARG A 81 2.32 9.67 -3.89
C ARG A 81 2.82 10.79 -2.98
N ARG A 82 3.77 11.60 -3.46
CA ARG A 82 4.19 12.81 -2.76
C ARG A 82 3.15 13.91 -2.94
N GLU A 83 3.13 14.85 -1.99
CA GLU A 83 2.16 15.94 -1.98
C GLU A 83 2.23 16.88 -3.20
N ASN A 84 3.36 16.90 -3.89
CA ASN A 84 3.61 17.74 -5.06
C ASN A 84 3.55 16.97 -6.40
N GLU A 85 3.20 15.69 -6.38
CA GLU A 85 3.07 14.87 -7.59
C GLU A 85 1.71 15.10 -8.25
N GLU A 86 1.70 15.12 -9.57
CA GLU A 86 0.48 15.29 -10.37
C GLU A 86 -0.52 14.14 -10.12
N GLU A 87 0.00 12.95 -9.84
CA GLU A 87 -0.79 11.74 -9.57
C GLU A 87 -1.30 11.65 -8.12
N LEU A 88 -1.06 12.68 -7.28
CA LEU A 88 -1.63 12.74 -5.93
C LEU A 88 -3.18 12.73 -5.96
N ILE A 89 -3.76 13.46 -6.90
CA ILE A 89 -5.21 13.51 -7.13
C ILE A 89 -5.46 13.36 -8.64
N VAL A 90 -5.65 12.12 -9.07
CA VAL A 90 -5.77 11.81 -10.51
C VAL A 90 -7.12 12.25 -11.07
N LYS A 91 -7.11 12.82 -12.26
CA LYS A 91 -8.31 13.20 -13.04
C LYS A 91 -8.81 12.07 -13.93
N VAL A 92 -7.94 11.15 -14.28
CA VAL A 92 -8.25 9.97 -15.10
C VAL A 92 -7.49 8.78 -14.53
N SER A 93 -8.16 7.65 -14.36
CA SER A 93 -7.54 6.37 -13.97
C SER A 93 -8.10 5.26 -14.87
N ASP A 94 -7.22 4.51 -15.52
CA ASP A 94 -7.57 3.43 -16.47
C ASP A 94 -8.70 3.83 -17.44
N LYS A 95 -8.57 5.00 -18.09
CA LYS A 95 -9.54 5.61 -19.03
C LYS A 95 -10.88 6.04 -18.40
N VAL A 96 -11.01 5.97 -17.08
CA VAL A 96 -12.19 6.48 -16.37
C VAL A 96 -11.92 7.91 -15.92
N VAL A 97 -12.78 8.86 -16.30
CA VAL A 97 -12.70 10.26 -15.87
C VAL A 97 -13.27 10.40 -14.47
N ILE A 98 -12.51 10.98 -13.57
CA ILE A 98 -12.89 11.24 -12.18
C ILE A 98 -13.42 12.67 -12.07
N LYS A 99 -14.70 12.85 -12.34
CA LYS A 99 -15.32 14.20 -12.42
C LYS A 99 -15.12 15.05 -11.16
N GLY A 100 -15.15 14.42 -9.98
CA GLY A 100 -14.91 15.09 -8.70
C GLY A 100 -13.48 15.58 -8.48
N ASN A 101 -12.56 15.26 -9.41
CA ASN A 101 -11.16 15.72 -9.37
C ASN A 101 -10.84 16.72 -10.49
N GLU A 102 -11.82 17.06 -11.32
CA GLU A 102 -11.64 18.10 -12.35
C GLU A 102 -11.67 19.50 -11.70
N ASN A 103 -10.81 20.38 -12.17
CA ASN A 103 -10.80 21.81 -11.80
C ASN A 103 -10.70 22.09 -10.28
N LEU A 104 -10.01 21.23 -9.53
CA LEU A 104 -9.76 21.47 -8.11
C LEU A 104 -8.87 22.71 -7.93
N ASP A 105 -9.28 23.61 -7.07
CA ASP A 105 -8.46 24.74 -6.65
C ASP A 105 -7.46 24.32 -5.54
N LYS A 106 -6.51 25.22 -5.27
CA LYS A 106 -5.49 24.99 -4.23
C LYS A 106 -6.08 24.80 -2.85
N THR A 107 -7.24 25.39 -2.57
CA THR A 107 -7.92 25.32 -1.28
C THR A 107 -8.46 23.91 -1.04
N GLU A 108 -9.12 23.32 -2.06
CA GLU A 108 -9.64 21.96 -1.96
C GLU A 108 -8.50 20.92 -1.92
N ILE A 109 -7.43 21.10 -2.69
CA ILE A 109 -6.24 20.23 -2.62
C ILE A 109 -5.64 20.28 -1.22
N LYS A 110 -5.43 21.49 -0.66
CA LYS A 110 -4.93 21.65 0.70
C LYS A 110 -5.84 21.00 1.74
N LYS A 111 -7.15 21.15 1.61
CA LYS A 111 -8.13 20.52 2.50
C LYS A 111 -8.00 18.99 2.50
N ARG A 112 -7.82 18.36 1.32
CA ARG A 112 -7.62 16.90 1.24
C ARG A 112 -6.27 16.48 1.84
N LEU A 113 -5.20 17.25 1.61
CA LEU A 113 -3.91 17.03 2.25
C LEU A 113 -4.02 17.08 3.78
N ASP A 114 -4.60 18.15 4.33
CA ASP A 114 -4.72 18.35 5.77
C ASP A 114 -5.62 17.29 6.44
N LYS A 115 -6.69 16.88 5.75
CA LYS A 115 -7.70 15.98 6.34
C LYS A 115 -7.35 14.50 6.21
N TYR A 116 -6.66 14.08 5.13
CA TYR A 116 -6.46 12.67 4.82
C TYR A 116 -5.00 12.27 4.68
N TYR A 117 -4.18 13.08 4.01
CA TYR A 117 -2.79 12.73 3.67
C TYR A 117 -1.86 12.89 4.89
N PHE A 118 -1.76 14.08 5.44
CA PHE A 118 -0.86 14.32 6.58
C PHE A 118 -1.19 13.50 7.84
N PRO A 119 -2.46 13.27 8.20
CA PRO A 119 -2.77 12.38 9.33
C PRO A 119 -2.31 10.94 9.11
N TYR A 120 -2.35 10.43 7.87
CA TYR A 120 -1.82 9.10 7.53
C TYR A 120 -0.30 9.06 7.76
N TYR A 121 0.45 9.93 7.10
CA TYR A 121 1.91 9.97 7.23
C TYR A 121 2.36 10.24 8.67
N LYS A 122 1.69 11.15 9.38
CA LYS A 122 1.97 11.39 10.81
C LYS A 122 1.77 10.13 11.65
N THR A 123 0.80 9.30 11.31
CA THR A 123 0.57 8.04 12.03
C THR A 123 1.67 7.03 11.73
N VAL A 124 2.07 6.87 10.47
CA VAL A 124 3.19 6.01 10.09
C VAL A 124 4.47 6.45 10.81
N GLU A 125 4.78 7.74 10.78
CA GLU A 125 5.95 8.30 11.49
C GLU A 125 5.91 8.03 12.99
N ASN A 126 4.76 8.23 13.64
CA ASN A 126 4.62 7.95 15.07
C ASN A 126 4.87 6.47 15.41
N GLN A 127 4.48 5.52 14.53
CA GLN A 127 4.78 4.10 14.73
C GLN A 127 6.28 3.80 14.54
N LEU A 128 6.93 4.41 13.56
CA LEU A 128 8.38 4.29 13.37
C LEU A 128 9.15 4.84 14.57
N GLU A 129 8.76 6.00 15.09
CA GLU A 129 9.37 6.56 16.30
C GLU A 129 9.11 5.68 17.53
N TYR A 130 7.91 5.09 17.65
CA TYR A 130 7.62 4.14 18.73
C TYR A 130 8.56 2.93 18.70
N ILE A 131 8.80 2.33 17.52
CA ILE A 131 9.76 1.22 17.36
C ILE A 131 11.17 1.65 17.76
N LYS A 132 11.60 2.86 17.38
CA LYS A 132 12.89 3.42 17.78
C LYS A 132 13.03 3.62 19.28
N LEU A 133 11.96 4.08 19.94
CA LEU A 133 11.93 4.24 21.41
C LEU A 133 12.05 2.91 22.15
N LEU A 134 11.71 1.79 21.52
CA LEU A 134 11.97 0.44 22.03
C LEU A 134 13.45 0.00 21.83
N GLY A 135 14.32 0.88 21.32
CA GLY A 135 15.72 0.57 21.00
C GLY A 135 15.90 -0.29 19.75
N LYS A 136 14.88 -0.36 18.88
CA LYS A 136 14.88 -1.21 17.68
C LYS A 136 15.00 -0.39 16.41
N LYS A 137 15.53 -0.99 15.33
CA LYS A 137 15.57 -0.38 14.00
C LYS A 137 14.33 -0.80 13.22
N PRO A 138 13.48 0.14 12.77
CA PRO A 138 12.28 -0.19 11.98
C PRO A 138 12.60 -0.89 10.67
N VAL A 139 11.66 -1.75 10.26
CA VAL A 139 11.57 -2.36 8.92
C VAL A 139 10.20 -2.02 8.36
N VAL A 140 10.13 -1.47 7.14
CA VAL A 140 8.87 -1.04 6.51
C VAL A 140 8.50 -1.98 5.37
N PHE A 141 7.29 -2.52 5.41
CA PHE A 141 6.78 -3.38 4.35
C PHE A 141 5.42 -2.88 3.85
N SER A 142 5.38 -2.43 2.60
CA SER A 142 4.18 -1.88 1.97
C SER A 142 3.48 -2.94 1.11
N ILE A 143 2.15 -3.03 1.21
CA ILE A 143 1.34 -4.08 0.57
C ILE A 143 0.37 -3.46 -0.40
N HIS A 144 0.47 -3.86 -1.67
CA HIS A 144 -0.36 -3.40 -2.78
C HIS A 144 -0.85 -4.54 -3.66
N SER A 145 -1.86 -4.25 -4.47
CA SER A 145 -2.27 -5.12 -5.57
C SER A 145 -2.54 -4.34 -6.85
N TYR A 146 -2.43 -5.04 -7.97
CA TYR A 146 -2.59 -4.47 -9.30
C TYR A 146 -3.43 -5.37 -10.21
N THR A 147 -4.14 -4.78 -11.17
CA THR A 147 -4.93 -5.53 -12.15
C THR A 147 -4.04 -6.26 -13.15
N PRO A 148 -4.39 -7.49 -13.58
CA PRO A 148 -3.63 -8.25 -14.58
C PRO A 148 -3.54 -7.54 -15.93
N GLN A 149 -4.47 -6.65 -16.24
CA GLN A 149 -4.44 -5.91 -17.50
C GLN A 149 -5.19 -4.57 -17.36
N LEU A 150 -4.55 -3.48 -17.75
CA LEU A 150 -5.21 -2.18 -17.92
C LEU A 150 -6.03 -2.17 -19.21
N LYS A 151 -7.02 -1.31 -19.31
CA LYS A 151 -7.87 -1.17 -20.51
C LYS A 151 -7.04 -0.83 -21.75
N GLY A 152 -6.91 -1.82 -22.66
CA GLY A 152 -6.10 -1.69 -23.87
C GLY A 152 -4.59 -1.75 -23.65
N GLY A 153 -4.16 -2.18 -22.46
CA GLY A 153 -2.76 -2.48 -22.17
C GLY A 153 -2.41 -3.95 -22.40
N GLU A 154 -1.15 -4.30 -22.21
CA GLU A 154 -0.66 -5.67 -22.26
C GLU A 154 -0.99 -6.43 -20.97
N TYR A 155 -1.12 -7.77 -21.10
CA TYR A 155 -1.28 -8.65 -19.94
C TYR A 155 0.01 -8.69 -19.12
N ARG A 156 -0.13 -8.64 -17.81
CA ARG A 156 0.96 -8.64 -16.83
C ARG A 156 1.05 -10.02 -16.20
N PRO A 157 2.03 -10.85 -16.60
CA PRO A 157 2.03 -12.28 -16.29
C PRO A 157 2.43 -12.60 -14.84
N TRP A 158 3.08 -11.69 -14.15
CA TRP A 158 3.55 -11.91 -12.79
C TRP A 158 2.39 -12.00 -11.80
N GLN A 159 2.43 -12.96 -10.89
CA GLN A 159 1.49 -13.05 -9.77
C GLN A 159 1.88 -12.09 -8.65
N ALA A 160 3.19 -11.81 -8.52
CA ALA A 160 3.66 -10.74 -7.64
C ALA A 160 4.92 -10.04 -8.17
N GLY A 161 5.13 -8.82 -7.71
CA GLY A 161 6.34 -8.05 -7.90
C GLY A 161 6.90 -7.57 -6.57
N VAL A 162 8.21 -7.75 -6.36
CA VAL A 162 8.94 -7.13 -5.25
C VAL A 162 9.54 -5.83 -5.74
N LEU A 163 9.11 -4.70 -5.18
CA LEU A 163 9.47 -3.38 -5.64
C LEU A 163 10.36 -2.65 -4.63
N PHE A 164 11.35 -1.95 -5.16
CA PHE A 164 12.25 -1.08 -4.41
C PHE A 164 12.84 -0.01 -5.33
N HIS A 165 13.12 1.16 -4.77
CA HIS A 165 13.84 2.22 -5.48
C HIS A 165 15.35 1.93 -5.46
N LYS A 166 15.94 1.74 -4.28
CA LYS A 166 17.28 1.18 -4.09
C LYS A 166 17.22 -0.22 -3.51
N PRO A 167 18.13 -1.12 -3.89
CA PRO A 167 18.18 -2.46 -3.32
C PRO A 167 18.28 -2.44 -1.79
N THR A 168 17.50 -3.28 -1.14
CA THR A 168 17.51 -3.45 0.32
C THR A 168 17.67 -4.91 0.68
N LYS A 169 18.08 -5.18 1.93
CA LYS A 169 18.22 -6.56 2.40
C LYS A 169 16.86 -7.28 2.39
N LEU A 170 15.80 -6.59 2.84
CA LEU A 170 14.46 -7.16 2.85
C LEU A 170 13.97 -7.47 1.43
N ALA A 171 14.12 -6.54 0.49
CA ALA A 171 13.62 -6.73 -0.87
C ALA A 171 14.32 -7.89 -1.60
N GLU A 172 15.64 -7.98 -1.48
CA GLU A 172 16.40 -9.10 -2.06
C GLU A 172 16.03 -10.43 -1.41
N PHE A 173 15.99 -10.48 -0.07
CA PHE A 173 15.61 -11.68 0.66
C PHE A 173 14.18 -12.14 0.31
N LEU A 174 13.22 -11.20 0.28
CA LEU A 174 11.84 -11.49 -0.07
C LEU A 174 11.73 -12.07 -1.49
N TYR A 175 12.42 -11.45 -2.45
CA TYR A 175 12.43 -11.95 -3.81
C TYR A 175 13.00 -13.36 -3.89
N ASP A 176 14.17 -13.62 -3.28
CA ASP A 176 14.85 -14.91 -3.33
C ASP A 176 14.03 -16.04 -2.66
N GLU A 177 13.30 -15.73 -1.58
CA GLU A 177 12.40 -16.70 -0.93
C GLU A 177 11.13 -16.94 -1.77
N LEU A 178 10.55 -15.88 -2.36
CA LEU A 178 9.40 -16.02 -3.24
C LEU A 178 9.70 -16.83 -4.51
N GLN A 179 10.91 -16.75 -5.05
CA GLN A 179 11.36 -17.60 -6.19
C GLN A 179 11.37 -19.11 -5.87
N LYS A 180 11.31 -19.48 -4.59
CA LYS A 180 11.23 -20.90 -4.16
C LYS A 180 9.79 -21.40 -4.08
N THR A 181 8.82 -20.53 -4.24
CA THR A 181 7.40 -20.87 -4.31
C THR A 181 7.00 -21.20 -5.76
N ASP A 182 5.76 -21.62 -5.95
CA ASP A 182 5.17 -21.85 -7.28
C ASP A 182 4.66 -20.56 -7.96
N LYS A 183 4.83 -19.40 -7.30
CA LYS A 183 4.37 -18.10 -7.81
C LYS A 183 5.33 -17.51 -8.84
N ASN A 184 4.79 -16.97 -9.93
CA ASN A 184 5.56 -16.19 -10.88
C ASN A 184 5.84 -14.79 -10.33
N VAL A 185 7.07 -14.54 -9.91
CA VAL A 185 7.45 -13.29 -9.21
C VAL A 185 8.58 -12.57 -9.95
N GLY A 186 8.50 -11.24 -10.05
CA GLY A 186 9.54 -10.41 -10.64
C GLY A 186 10.03 -9.28 -9.74
N LYS A 187 11.18 -8.69 -10.08
CA LYS A 187 11.72 -7.49 -9.43
C LYS A 187 11.28 -6.26 -10.19
N ASN A 188 10.72 -5.26 -9.46
CA ASN A 188 10.26 -4.00 -10.03
C ASN A 188 9.31 -4.18 -11.23
N VAL A 189 8.34 -5.07 -11.06
CA VAL A 189 7.23 -5.32 -11.98
C VAL A 189 5.90 -5.35 -11.20
N PRO A 190 4.77 -4.98 -11.81
CA PRO A 190 4.61 -4.39 -13.14
C PRO A 190 5.03 -2.92 -13.20
N TYR A 191 5.44 -2.34 -12.07
CA TYR A 191 5.92 -0.97 -11.96
C TYR A 191 7.41 -0.96 -11.61
N ASP A 192 8.16 -0.05 -12.20
CA ASP A 192 9.59 0.08 -11.90
C ASP A 192 9.84 1.23 -10.93
N LEU A 193 9.90 0.93 -9.64
CA LEU A 193 10.08 1.93 -8.60
C LEU A 193 11.42 2.68 -8.71
N ARG A 194 12.41 2.12 -9.40
CA ARG A 194 13.70 2.79 -9.68
C ARG A 194 13.55 4.06 -10.51
N LYS A 195 12.42 4.18 -11.25
CA LYS A 195 12.07 5.35 -12.05
C LYS A 195 11.30 6.40 -11.26
N TYR A 196 10.79 6.04 -10.07
CA TYR A 196 9.90 6.87 -9.29
C TYR A 196 10.39 6.93 -7.84
N ASN A 197 10.80 8.10 -7.39
CA ASN A 197 11.15 8.31 -5.98
C ASN A 197 9.91 8.68 -5.16
N THR A 198 8.97 7.76 -5.04
CA THR A 198 7.66 8.00 -4.42
C THR A 198 7.17 6.79 -3.63
N GLY A 199 6.09 6.98 -2.90
CA GLY A 199 5.42 5.95 -2.11
C GLY A 199 5.90 5.85 -0.67
N THR A 200 5.03 5.34 0.19
CA THR A 200 5.27 5.28 1.65
C THR A 200 6.51 4.46 1.99
N ALA A 201 6.76 3.35 1.29
CA ALA A 201 7.95 2.52 1.50
C ALA A 201 9.25 3.30 1.26
N VAL A 202 9.29 4.16 0.24
CA VAL A 202 10.44 5.02 -0.05
C VAL A 202 10.53 6.17 0.96
N ILE A 203 9.45 6.91 1.17
CA ILE A 203 9.41 8.10 2.05
C ILE A 203 9.67 7.72 3.51
N CYS A 204 9.05 6.66 3.99
CA CYS A 204 9.11 6.25 5.39
C CYS A 204 10.15 5.16 5.68
N GLY A 205 10.60 4.44 4.65
CA GLY A 205 11.66 3.43 4.74
C GLY A 205 13.01 3.97 4.27
N GLU A 206 13.19 4.08 2.96
CA GLU A 206 14.49 4.44 2.34
C GLU A 206 15.05 5.77 2.83
N GLU A 207 14.27 6.84 2.75
CA GLU A 207 14.73 8.19 3.11
C GLU A 207 15.08 8.34 4.60
N LYS A 208 14.49 7.48 5.45
CA LYS A 208 14.80 7.43 6.89
C LYS A 208 15.92 6.43 7.24
N GLY A 209 16.51 5.78 6.22
CA GLY A 209 17.61 4.81 6.40
C GLY A 209 17.17 3.49 7.03
N PHE A 210 15.90 3.14 6.89
CA PHE A 210 15.36 1.85 7.33
C PHE A 210 15.39 0.84 6.20
N ASP A 211 15.36 -0.43 6.54
CA ASP A 211 15.16 -1.49 5.56
C ASP A 211 13.69 -1.52 5.14
N TYR A 212 13.42 -1.78 3.86
CA TYR A 212 12.08 -1.71 3.33
C TYR A 212 11.90 -2.59 2.10
N ALA A 213 10.67 -2.92 1.82
CA ALA A 213 10.22 -3.45 0.53
C ALA A 213 8.75 -3.07 0.28
N LEU A 214 8.34 -3.12 -0.96
CA LEU A 214 6.95 -3.06 -1.37
C LEU A 214 6.64 -4.32 -2.17
N ILE A 215 5.49 -4.93 -1.91
CA ILE A 215 4.96 -6.01 -2.74
C ILE A 215 3.74 -5.54 -3.49
N GLU A 216 3.68 -5.88 -4.77
CA GLU A 216 2.52 -5.76 -5.65
C GLU A 216 2.03 -7.16 -5.98
N ILE A 217 0.80 -7.51 -5.59
CA ILE A 217 0.19 -8.81 -5.88
C ILE A 217 -0.88 -8.62 -6.94
N ARG A 218 -0.92 -9.48 -7.95
CA ARG A 218 -1.94 -9.39 -8.99
C ARG A 218 -3.32 -9.68 -8.42
N ASP A 219 -4.30 -8.83 -8.71
CA ASP A 219 -5.58 -8.79 -7.99
C ASP A 219 -6.49 -9.98 -8.26
N ASP A 220 -6.24 -10.79 -9.30
CA ASP A 220 -6.91 -12.07 -9.53
C ASP A 220 -6.47 -13.17 -8.53
N GLU A 221 -5.34 -13.00 -7.84
CA GLU A 221 -4.98 -13.83 -6.67
C GLU A 221 -5.99 -13.67 -5.52
N PHE A 222 -6.81 -12.62 -5.57
CA PHE A 222 -7.88 -12.31 -4.62
C PHE A 222 -9.29 -12.46 -5.22
N ASP A 223 -9.52 -13.31 -6.21
CA ASP A 223 -10.86 -13.54 -6.73
C ASP A 223 -11.78 -14.14 -5.65
N ASN A 224 -11.24 -15.02 -4.80
CA ASN A 224 -11.79 -15.26 -3.47
C ASN A 224 -10.90 -14.52 -2.46
N ILE A 225 -11.38 -13.34 -2.00
CA ILE A 225 -10.60 -12.45 -1.15
C ILE A 225 -10.10 -13.14 0.13
N GLU A 226 -10.96 -13.89 0.80
CA GLU A 226 -10.60 -14.55 2.06
C GLU A 226 -9.54 -15.64 1.86
N GLN A 227 -9.70 -16.46 0.83
CA GLN A 227 -8.76 -17.53 0.51
C GLN A 227 -7.42 -16.97 0.02
N GLY A 228 -7.44 -16.00 -0.91
CA GLY A 228 -6.21 -15.39 -1.42
C GLY A 228 -5.44 -14.64 -0.34
N ALA A 229 -6.16 -13.90 0.52
CA ALA A 229 -5.54 -13.21 1.65
C ALA A 229 -4.91 -14.19 2.65
N GLU A 230 -5.52 -15.34 2.90
CA GLU A 230 -4.96 -16.37 3.79
C GLU A 230 -3.72 -17.02 3.18
N GLU A 231 -3.77 -17.38 1.89
CA GLU A 231 -2.64 -17.96 1.17
C GLU A 231 -1.44 -17.02 1.17
N TRP A 232 -1.63 -15.76 0.76
CA TRP A 232 -0.55 -14.78 0.74
C TRP A 232 -0.07 -14.39 2.14
N ALA A 233 -0.94 -14.36 3.15
CA ALA A 233 -0.53 -14.12 4.53
C ALA A 233 0.33 -15.25 5.08
N LYS A 234 0.07 -16.50 4.66
CA LYS A 234 0.93 -17.65 5.01
C LYS A 234 2.29 -17.52 4.33
N ILE A 235 2.33 -17.34 2.99
CA ILE A 235 3.57 -17.22 2.22
C ILE A 235 4.45 -16.09 2.77
N LEU A 236 3.90 -14.87 2.81
CA LEU A 236 4.65 -13.69 3.27
C LEU A 236 4.99 -13.77 4.76
N GLY A 237 4.09 -14.31 5.58
CA GLY A 237 4.32 -14.49 7.01
C GLY A 237 5.50 -15.40 7.31
N ASP A 238 5.60 -16.53 6.62
CA ASP A 238 6.69 -17.47 6.78
C ASP A 238 8.03 -16.85 6.32
N ILE A 239 8.04 -16.12 5.20
CA ILE A 239 9.22 -15.43 4.69
C ILE A 239 9.67 -14.30 5.63
N LEU A 240 8.74 -13.44 6.07
CA LEU A 240 9.06 -12.32 6.95
C LEU A 240 9.50 -12.78 8.33
N ASN A 241 8.89 -13.83 8.89
CA ASN A 241 9.38 -14.43 10.14
C ASN A 241 10.83 -14.93 10.01
N LYS A 242 11.16 -15.59 8.90
CA LYS A 242 12.53 -16.03 8.62
C LYS A 242 13.48 -14.82 8.51
N TYR A 243 13.07 -13.77 7.81
CA TYR A 243 13.86 -12.54 7.71
C TYR A 243 14.11 -11.86 9.06
N LEU A 244 13.10 -11.77 9.91
CA LEU A 244 13.20 -11.12 11.23
C LEU A 244 14.00 -11.95 12.25
N SER A 245 14.36 -13.19 11.93
CA SER A 245 15.13 -14.10 12.80
C SER A 245 16.63 -14.10 12.50
N ILE A 246 17.07 -13.42 11.43
CA ILE A 246 18.50 -13.27 11.02
C ILE A 246 19.05 -11.90 11.36
#